data_48565f07561357de5b4bf2312dd09b4f
#
_entry.id   48565f07561357de5b4bf2312dd09b4f
#
_cell.length_a   1.000
_cell.length_b   1.000
_cell.length_c   1.000
_cell.angle_alpha   90.00
_cell.angle_beta   90.00
_cell.angle_gamma   90.00
#
_symmetry.space_group_name_H-M   'P 1'
#
loop_
_entity.id
_entity.type
_entity.pdbx_description
1 polymer ?
#
loop_
_entity_poly.entity_id
_entity_poly.type
_entity_poly.pdbx_seq_one_letter_code
_entity_poly.pdbx_strand_id
1 'polypeptide(L)'
;MTSLNYKRLAAFLMAFLVLIVDGTRFRAEAASRTRSESAGGLWAHNNLVAWMVTPPWDAKARGPEERVQMLEKLGFKNYAFMPHDKDILTYDAEIEALRRHGINLLAWRFYLDADDPVAKATLETFKRHNVHPRLWVSQSLKGMNLPRPHGKMSAEEQHQLLMQLRREDLTKAPQELRVKQEADRINSLVKLAAPYGIKVALYNHNGWFGMMDNQVAIVERLKQLGVTDVGIVYNFSHARDELHDDTLNFPELWKTIKPYVVTVNITGMQTDGDLVYPSQGDSEFDMMRTIERSGWRGHVGLIAEKGGDAEMTLRNYLVGLDWLAVELKHPGAGGPHPFPVVRDASGRHNY
;
A
#
# COMPACT_ATOMS: atom_id res chain seq x y z
N MET A 1 -24.66 -65.97 10.53
CA MET A 1 -24.14 -64.74 11.22
C MET A 1 -23.39 -63.80 10.26
N THR A 2 -23.87 -63.45 9.07
CA THR A 2 -23.07 -62.72 8.07
C THR A 2 -23.82 -61.64 7.30
N SER A 3 -25.12 -61.50 7.36
CA SER A 3 -25.83 -60.49 6.54
C SER A 3 -26.21 -59.18 7.29
N LEU A 4 -26.23 -59.24 8.64
CA LEU A 4 -26.62 -58.06 9.46
C LEU A 4 -25.52 -57.03 9.64
N ASN A 5 -24.26 -57.44 9.53
CA ASN A 5 -23.10 -56.55 9.71
C ASN A 5 -22.79 -55.68 8.48
N TYR A 6 -23.08 -56.15 7.27
CA TYR A 6 -22.85 -55.41 6.04
C TYR A 6 -23.83 -54.22 5.87
N LYS A 7 -25.09 -54.39 6.27
CA LYS A 7 -26.08 -53.29 6.19
C LYS A 7 -25.78 -52.15 7.20
N ARG A 8 -25.25 -52.47 8.36
CA ARG A 8 -24.83 -51.44 9.33
C ARG A 8 -23.54 -50.69 8.93
N LEU A 9 -22.59 -51.38 8.30
CA LEU A 9 -21.38 -50.78 7.78
C LEU A 9 -21.64 -49.85 6.58
N ALA A 10 -22.54 -50.26 5.66
CA ALA A 10 -22.96 -49.45 4.51
C ALA A 10 -23.75 -48.21 4.95
N ALA A 11 -24.60 -48.31 5.97
CA ALA A 11 -25.33 -47.16 6.52
C ALA A 11 -24.37 -46.15 7.23
N PHE A 12 -23.32 -46.65 7.91
CA PHE A 12 -22.31 -45.79 8.55
C PHE A 12 -21.43 -45.09 7.50
N LEU A 13 -21.03 -45.77 6.43
CA LEU A 13 -20.27 -45.19 5.33
C LEU A 13 -21.09 -44.17 4.52
N MET A 14 -22.38 -44.41 4.28
CA MET A 14 -23.26 -43.42 3.65
C MET A 14 -23.50 -42.19 4.52
N ALA A 15 -23.69 -42.36 5.82
CA ALA A 15 -23.84 -41.21 6.75
C ALA A 15 -22.57 -40.36 6.84
N PHE A 16 -21.38 -40.99 6.77
CA PHE A 16 -20.10 -40.27 6.74
C PHE A 16 -19.86 -39.55 5.42
N LEU A 17 -20.26 -40.14 4.29
CA LEU A 17 -20.16 -39.50 2.97
C LEU A 17 -21.11 -38.29 2.84
N VAL A 18 -22.33 -38.38 3.36
CA VAL A 18 -23.31 -37.28 3.38
C VAL A 18 -22.78 -36.12 4.24
N LEU A 19 -22.19 -36.39 5.41
CA LEU A 19 -21.62 -35.37 6.28
C LEU A 19 -20.38 -34.67 5.66
N ILE A 20 -19.59 -35.39 4.86
CA ILE A 20 -18.44 -34.81 4.14
C ILE A 20 -18.93 -33.96 2.97
N VAL A 21 -19.93 -34.38 2.23
CA VAL A 21 -20.48 -33.64 1.10
C VAL A 21 -21.23 -32.40 1.56
N ASP A 22 -21.97 -32.44 2.66
CA ASP A 22 -22.61 -31.27 3.23
C ASP A 22 -21.59 -30.28 3.82
N GLY A 23 -20.55 -30.76 4.49
CA GLY A 23 -19.46 -29.91 4.99
C GLY A 23 -18.68 -29.20 3.90
N THR A 24 -18.48 -29.86 2.74
CA THR A 24 -17.81 -29.23 1.58
C THR A 24 -18.71 -28.26 0.83
N ARG A 25 -20.02 -28.55 0.71
CA ARG A 25 -21.02 -27.62 0.16
C ARG A 25 -21.20 -26.40 1.05
N PHE A 26 -21.30 -26.55 2.37
CA PHE A 26 -21.39 -25.44 3.32
C PHE A 26 -20.14 -24.55 3.25
N ARG A 27 -18.95 -25.14 3.14
CA ARG A 27 -17.68 -24.39 2.96
C ARG A 27 -17.62 -23.69 1.61
N ALA A 28 -18.08 -24.32 0.53
CA ALA A 28 -18.09 -23.71 -0.80
C ALA A 28 -19.14 -22.59 -0.90
N GLU A 29 -20.31 -22.74 -0.28
CA GLU A 29 -21.34 -21.68 -0.20
C GLU A 29 -20.93 -20.54 0.72
N ALA A 30 -20.29 -20.80 1.87
CA ALA A 30 -19.75 -19.77 2.74
C ALA A 30 -18.63 -18.99 2.01
N ALA A 31 -17.69 -19.67 1.35
CA ALA A 31 -16.65 -19.03 0.55
C ALA A 31 -17.21 -18.28 -0.67
N SER A 32 -18.29 -18.75 -1.28
CA SER A 32 -18.98 -18.07 -2.38
C SER A 32 -19.76 -16.85 -1.89
N ARG A 33 -20.41 -16.91 -0.72
CA ARG A 33 -21.11 -15.76 -0.11
C ARG A 33 -20.13 -14.69 0.36
N THR A 34 -19.01 -15.07 1.00
CA THR A 34 -17.96 -14.11 1.41
C THR A 34 -17.32 -13.45 0.20
N ARG A 35 -17.12 -14.17 -0.91
CA ARG A 35 -16.62 -13.61 -2.16
C ARG A 35 -17.60 -12.65 -2.84
N SER A 36 -18.91 -12.88 -2.73
CA SER A 36 -19.98 -12.00 -3.24
C SER A 36 -20.16 -10.76 -2.35
N GLU A 37 -20.02 -10.88 -1.03
CA GLU A 37 -20.12 -9.75 -0.09
C GLU A 37 -18.89 -8.87 -0.08
N SER A 38 -17.71 -9.38 -0.47
CA SER A 38 -16.49 -8.59 -0.66
C SER A 38 -16.52 -7.75 -1.94
N ALA A 39 -17.41 -8.03 -2.88
CA ALA A 39 -17.46 -7.39 -4.20
C ALA A 39 -17.72 -5.87 -4.21
N GLY A 40 -18.02 -5.24 -3.07
CA GLY A 40 -18.29 -3.80 -2.95
C GLY A 40 -17.75 -3.13 -1.69
N GLY A 41 -16.96 -3.81 -0.86
CA GLY A 41 -16.41 -3.28 0.38
C GLY A 41 -15.09 -2.51 0.19
N LEU A 42 -14.64 -1.82 1.25
CA LEU A 42 -13.38 -1.06 1.26
C LEU A 42 -12.18 -1.96 0.90
N TRP A 43 -12.17 -3.20 1.36
CA TRP A 43 -11.10 -4.18 1.17
C TRP A 43 -11.31 -5.08 -0.05
N ALA A 44 -12.28 -4.78 -0.91
CA ALA A 44 -12.58 -5.58 -2.10
C ALA A 44 -11.49 -5.46 -3.16
N HIS A 45 -11.18 -6.55 -3.87
CA HIS A 45 -10.08 -6.61 -4.85
C HIS A 45 -10.17 -5.53 -5.93
N ASN A 46 -11.37 -5.13 -6.36
CA ASN A 46 -11.55 -4.06 -7.34
C ASN A 46 -11.19 -2.66 -6.81
N ASN A 47 -11.08 -2.50 -5.47
CA ASN A 47 -10.62 -1.27 -4.82
C ASN A 47 -9.11 -1.26 -4.54
N LEU A 48 -8.44 -2.41 -4.73
CA LEU A 48 -7.02 -2.54 -4.43
C LEU A 48 -6.15 -1.95 -5.53
N VAL A 49 -5.01 -1.42 -5.11
CA VAL A 49 -3.96 -0.83 -5.96
C VAL A 49 -2.67 -1.60 -5.74
N ALA A 50 -2.14 -2.22 -6.78
CA ALA A 50 -0.80 -2.82 -6.70
C ALA A 50 0.26 -1.72 -6.65
N TRP A 51 1.25 -1.86 -5.75
CA TRP A 51 2.28 -0.87 -5.50
C TRP A 51 3.65 -1.51 -5.28
N MET A 52 4.73 -0.85 -5.71
CA MET A 52 6.13 -1.29 -5.55
C MET A 52 6.44 -2.66 -6.19
N VAL A 53 6.04 -2.84 -7.43
CA VAL A 53 6.27 -4.06 -8.20
C VAL A 53 7.29 -3.87 -9.34
N THR A 54 8.14 -2.87 -9.22
CA THR A 54 9.27 -2.60 -10.12
C THR A 54 10.60 -2.94 -9.42
N PRO A 55 11.72 -3.18 -10.15
CA PRO A 55 13.02 -3.29 -9.49
C PRO A 55 13.33 -2.05 -8.63
N PRO A 56 14.03 -2.19 -7.50
CA PRO A 56 14.62 -3.42 -6.95
C PRO A 56 13.63 -4.30 -6.16
N TRP A 57 12.36 -3.92 -6.05
CA TRP A 57 11.34 -4.61 -5.27
C TRP A 57 10.85 -5.90 -5.94
N ASP A 58 10.95 -5.99 -7.27
CA ASP A 58 10.71 -7.24 -8.01
C ASP A 58 12.05 -7.84 -8.45
N ALA A 59 12.48 -8.89 -7.78
CA ALA A 59 13.73 -9.60 -8.10
C ALA A 59 13.73 -10.24 -9.51
N LYS A 60 12.54 -10.47 -10.09
CA LYS A 60 12.42 -10.95 -11.48
C LYS A 60 12.61 -9.83 -12.51
N ALA A 61 12.66 -8.59 -12.06
CA ALA A 61 12.84 -7.42 -12.91
C ALA A 61 11.93 -7.42 -14.16
N ARG A 62 10.66 -7.74 -13.97
CA ARG A 62 9.66 -7.83 -15.05
C ARG A 62 9.59 -6.54 -15.84
N GLY A 63 9.61 -6.64 -17.17
CA GLY A 63 9.29 -5.55 -18.07
C GLY A 63 7.81 -5.11 -17.98
N PRO A 64 7.41 -4.01 -18.66
CA PRO A 64 6.05 -3.49 -18.60
C PRO A 64 4.97 -4.53 -18.91
N GLU A 65 5.10 -5.28 -19.99
CA GLU A 65 4.11 -6.28 -20.41
C GLU A 65 3.98 -7.43 -19.39
N GLU A 66 5.12 -8.00 -18.98
CA GLU A 66 5.14 -9.11 -18.00
C GLU A 66 4.58 -8.67 -16.64
N ARG A 67 4.87 -7.44 -16.23
CA ARG A 67 4.34 -6.86 -14.99
C ARG A 67 2.83 -6.74 -15.06
N VAL A 68 2.31 -6.20 -16.14
CA VAL A 68 0.87 -5.99 -16.32
C VAL A 68 0.13 -7.32 -16.41
N GLN A 69 0.67 -8.32 -17.10
CA GLN A 69 0.12 -9.69 -17.13
C GLN A 69 0.09 -10.31 -15.73
N MET A 70 1.13 -10.10 -14.93
CA MET A 70 1.15 -10.53 -13.53
C MET A 70 0.02 -9.87 -12.72
N LEU A 71 -0.18 -8.56 -12.86
CA LEU A 71 -1.23 -7.83 -12.17
C LEU A 71 -2.63 -8.30 -12.59
N GLU A 72 -2.85 -8.51 -13.88
CA GLU A 72 -4.11 -9.06 -14.41
C GLU A 72 -4.39 -10.45 -13.87
N LYS A 73 -3.40 -11.33 -13.88
CA LYS A 73 -3.48 -12.70 -13.32
C LYS A 73 -3.86 -12.69 -11.83
N LEU A 74 -3.38 -11.70 -11.07
CA LEU A 74 -3.72 -11.51 -9.65
C LEU A 74 -5.06 -10.80 -9.43
N GLY A 75 -5.71 -10.31 -10.49
CA GLY A 75 -7.02 -9.66 -10.44
C GLY A 75 -6.99 -8.19 -10.11
N PHE A 76 -5.83 -7.53 -10.11
CA PHE A 76 -5.74 -6.09 -9.89
C PHE A 76 -6.36 -5.31 -11.04
N LYS A 77 -7.08 -4.24 -10.69
CA LYS A 77 -7.66 -3.29 -11.64
C LYS A 77 -7.02 -1.90 -11.56
N ASN A 78 -6.26 -1.65 -10.51
CA ASN A 78 -5.56 -0.38 -10.31
C ASN A 78 -4.10 -0.62 -9.99
N TYR A 79 -3.28 0.29 -10.45
CA TYR A 79 -1.83 0.25 -10.29
C TYR A 79 -1.27 1.62 -9.94
N ALA A 80 -0.28 1.65 -9.05
CA ALA A 80 0.54 2.80 -8.77
C ALA A 80 1.96 2.51 -9.27
N PHE A 81 2.45 3.33 -10.18
CA PHE A 81 3.78 3.14 -10.77
C PHE A 81 4.87 3.84 -9.95
N MET A 82 5.98 3.14 -9.76
CA MET A 82 7.18 3.69 -9.13
C MET A 82 8.33 3.71 -10.13
N PRO A 83 8.65 4.86 -10.74
CA PRO A 83 9.81 4.99 -11.61
C PRO A 83 11.08 4.93 -10.76
N HIS A 84 12.07 4.14 -11.19
CA HIS A 84 13.38 4.06 -10.55
C HIS A 84 14.42 4.87 -11.28
N ASP A 85 14.40 4.80 -12.59
CA ASP A 85 15.34 5.49 -13.41
C ASP A 85 14.69 6.71 -14.05
N LYS A 86 15.52 7.68 -14.34
CA LYS A 86 15.13 8.87 -15.11
C LYS A 86 14.83 8.54 -16.57
N ASP A 87 14.78 7.26 -16.91
CA ASP A 87 14.50 6.79 -18.26
C ASP A 87 13.02 6.94 -18.61
N ILE A 88 12.70 8.11 -19.09
CA ILE A 88 11.37 8.47 -19.54
C ILE A 88 10.89 7.64 -20.74
N LEU A 89 11.79 6.98 -21.46
CA LEU A 89 11.44 6.15 -22.63
C LEU A 89 10.65 4.89 -22.24
N THR A 90 10.77 4.44 -21.00
CA THR A 90 10.01 3.29 -20.51
C THR A 90 8.56 3.62 -20.17
N TYR A 91 8.22 4.89 -19.99
CA TYR A 91 6.91 5.33 -19.52
C TYR A 91 5.80 5.05 -20.53
N ASP A 92 6.07 5.27 -21.81
CA ASP A 92 5.11 4.98 -22.89
C ASP A 92 4.73 3.49 -22.90
N ALA A 93 5.73 2.61 -22.82
CA ALA A 93 5.52 1.16 -22.82
C ALA A 93 4.70 0.69 -21.60
N GLU A 94 4.96 1.27 -20.42
CA GLU A 94 4.21 0.95 -19.19
C GLU A 94 2.75 1.35 -19.33
N ILE A 95 2.48 2.58 -19.76
CA ILE A 95 1.11 3.09 -19.90
C ILE A 95 0.35 2.32 -21.00
N GLU A 96 1.00 1.99 -22.09
CA GLU A 96 0.39 1.22 -23.18
C GLU A 96 0.05 -0.21 -22.75
N ALA A 97 0.94 -0.87 -22.00
CA ALA A 97 0.67 -2.19 -21.45
C ALA A 97 -0.54 -2.16 -20.53
N LEU A 98 -0.59 -1.22 -19.58
CA LEU A 98 -1.74 -1.03 -18.66
C LEU A 98 -3.05 -0.83 -19.43
N ARG A 99 -3.03 -0.01 -20.48
CA ARG A 99 -4.22 0.24 -21.31
C ARG A 99 -4.70 -1.01 -22.03
N ARG A 100 -3.78 -1.82 -22.61
CA ARG A 100 -4.13 -3.07 -23.31
C ARG A 100 -4.83 -4.09 -22.40
N HIS A 101 -4.42 -4.12 -21.13
CA HIS A 101 -4.95 -5.07 -20.13
C HIS A 101 -6.07 -4.49 -19.26
N GLY A 102 -6.52 -3.25 -19.53
CA GLY A 102 -7.61 -2.61 -18.80
C GLY A 102 -7.30 -2.37 -17.32
N ILE A 103 -6.02 -2.12 -17.00
CA ILE A 103 -5.57 -1.75 -15.65
C ILE A 103 -5.42 -0.23 -15.58
N ASN A 104 -6.06 0.37 -14.59
CA ASN A 104 -6.04 1.81 -14.38
C ASN A 104 -4.73 2.23 -13.73
N LEU A 105 -4.01 3.18 -14.35
CA LEU A 105 -2.89 3.89 -13.74
C LEU A 105 -3.42 4.93 -12.75
N LEU A 106 -3.59 4.52 -11.49
CA LEU A 106 -4.22 5.35 -10.47
C LEU A 106 -3.25 6.40 -9.90
N ALA A 107 -1.98 6.03 -9.75
CA ALA A 107 -0.99 6.91 -9.15
C ALA A 107 0.39 6.72 -9.77
N TRP A 108 1.22 7.73 -9.55
CA TRP A 108 2.60 7.78 -9.99
C TRP A 108 3.48 8.35 -8.88
N ARG A 109 4.48 7.62 -8.48
CA ARG A 109 5.45 8.11 -7.51
C ARG A 109 6.27 9.24 -8.12
N PHE A 110 6.35 10.38 -7.45
CA PHE A 110 6.93 11.58 -8.01
C PHE A 110 7.92 12.23 -7.05
N TYR A 111 9.19 12.23 -7.42
CA TYR A 111 10.30 12.73 -6.59
C TYR A 111 10.81 14.10 -7.05
N LEU A 112 10.25 14.61 -8.16
CA LEU A 112 10.78 15.76 -8.87
C LEU A 112 10.15 17.04 -8.35
N ASP A 113 10.91 18.12 -8.41
CA ASP A 113 10.38 19.47 -8.21
C ASP A 113 9.83 20.04 -9.52
N ALA A 114 9.04 21.11 -9.43
CA ALA A 114 8.36 21.68 -10.59
C ALA A 114 9.32 22.26 -11.64
N ASP A 115 10.53 22.63 -11.25
CA ASP A 115 11.58 23.17 -12.12
C ASP A 115 12.47 22.06 -12.75
N ASP A 116 12.26 20.79 -12.40
CA ASP A 116 12.97 19.68 -13.03
C ASP A 116 12.43 19.45 -14.45
N PRO A 117 13.29 19.43 -15.49
CA PRO A 117 12.84 19.23 -16.86
C PRO A 117 12.16 17.86 -17.07
N VAL A 118 12.53 16.85 -16.30
CA VAL A 118 11.89 15.51 -16.32
C VAL A 118 10.46 15.57 -15.79
N ALA A 119 10.16 16.48 -14.85
CA ALA A 119 8.81 16.67 -14.36
C ALA A 119 7.84 17.04 -15.47
N LYS A 120 8.18 18.04 -16.26
CA LYS A 120 7.37 18.48 -17.41
C LYS A 120 7.27 17.37 -18.48
N ALA A 121 8.37 16.73 -18.82
CA ALA A 121 8.39 15.66 -19.81
C ALA A 121 7.50 14.46 -19.36
N THR A 122 7.47 14.13 -18.09
CA THR A 122 6.56 13.11 -17.53
C THR A 122 5.09 13.51 -17.70
N LEU A 123 4.74 14.76 -17.40
CA LEU A 123 3.37 15.26 -17.60
C LEU A 123 2.95 15.31 -19.08
N GLU A 124 3.84 15.64 -19.99
CA GLU A 124 3.58 15.56 -21.43
C GLU A 124 3.35 14.09 -21.88
N THR A 125 4.03 13.13 -21.28
CA THR A 125 3.74 11.70 -21.52
C THR A 125 2.32 11.35 -21.08
N PHE A 126 1.89 11.76 -19.88
CA PHE A 126 0.53 11.52 -19.42
C PHE A 126 -0.52 12.13 -20.34
N LYS A 127 -0.29 13.36 -20.80
CA LYS A 127 -1.15 14.04 -21.77
C LYS A 127 -1.23 13.27 -23.09
N ARG A 128 -0.10 12.83 -23.64
CA ARG A 128 -0.03 12.07 -24.89
C ARG A 128 -0.85 10.78 -24.83
N HIS A 129 -0.86 10.12 -23.67
CA HIS A 129 -1.62 8.89 -23.45
C HIS A 129 -3.02 9.12 -22.88
N ASN A 130 -3.41 10.37 -22.61
CA ASN A 130 -4.67 10.72 -21.96
C ASN A 130 -4.91 9.98 -20.65
N VAL A 131 -3.89 9.96 -19.79
CA VAL A 131 -3.95 9.37 -18.44
C VAL A 131 -3.74 10.45 -17.39
N HIS A 132 -4.39 10.32 -16.24
CA HIS A 132 -4.39 11.34 -15.17
C HIS A 132 -4.07 10.72 -13.81
N PRO A 133 -2.91 10.06 -13.64
CA PRO A 133 -2.55 9.48 -12.37
C PRO A 133 -2.34 10.57 -11.31
N ARG A 134 -2.71 10.29 -10.07
CA ARG A 134 -2.37 11.17 -8.96
C ARG A 134 -0.88 11.10 -8.68
N LEU A 135 -0.20 12.25 -8.56
CA LEU A 135 1.21 12.28 -8.16
C LEU A 135 1.33 12.03 -6.66
N TRP A 136 2.02 10.96 -6.27
CA TRP A 136 2.39 10.68 -4.89
C TRP A 136 3.76 11.27 -4.60
N VAL A 137 3.78 12.37 -3.88
CA VAL A 137 4.95 13.24 -3.70
C VAL A 137 5.51 13.09 -2.29
N SER A 138 6.82 12.90 -2.17
CA SER A 138 7.55 13.01 -0.90
C SER A 138 8.44 14.23 -0.86
N GLN A 139 9.19 14.35 0.23
CA GLN A 139 10.16 15.43 0.41
C GLN A 139 11.13 15.51 -0.76
N SER A 140 11.42 16.73 -1.22
CA SER A 140 12.49 16.96 -2.20
C SER A 140 13.84 16.56 -1.63
N LEU A 141 14.65 15.95 -2.48
CA LEU A 141 16.06 15.68 -2.18
C LEU A 141 16.99 16.79 -2.72
N LYS A 142 16.44 17.82 -3.36
CA LYS A 142 17.18 18.94 -3.95
C LYS A 142 17.84 19.75 -2.84
N GLY A 143 19.15 19.95 -2.98
CA GLY A 143 19.92 20.69 -1.99
C GLY A 143 20.34 19.90 -0.76
N MET A 144 19.93 18.65 -0.61
CA MET A 144 20.52 17.76 0.38
C MET A 144 21.89 17.32 -0.12
N ASN A 145 22.95 17.63 0.65
CA ASN A 145 24.27 17.04 0.45
C ASN A 145 24.23 15.59 0.91
N LEU A 146 23.61 14.74 0.08
CA LEU A 146 23.65 13.30 0.33
C LEU A 146 25.13 12.88 0.19
N PRO A 147 25.73 12.29 1.23
CA PRO A 147 27.07 11.75 1.09
C PRO A 147 27.05 10.74 -0.06
N ARG A 148 27.91 10.93 -1.04
CA ARG A 148 28.11 9.90 -2.06
C ARG A 148 28.83 8.75 -1.39
N PRO A 149 28.23 7.58 -1.31
CA PRO A 149 28.89 6.46 -0.67
C PRO A 149 30.19 6.16 -1.41
N HIS A 150 31.30 6.22 -0.71
CA HIS A 150 32.56 5.67 -1.18
C HIS A 150 32.49 4.14 -0.99
N GLY A 151 32.00 3.42 -2.01
CA GLY A 151 31.83 1.97 -1.96
C GLY A 151 30.36 1.53 -2.14
N LYS A 152 30.16 0.20 -2.18
CA LYS A 152 28.82 -0.39 -2.23
C LYS A 152 28.26 -0.39 -0.82
N MET A 153 27.38 0.57 -0.51
CA MET A 153 26.54 0.48 0.69
C MET A 153 25.44 -0.55 0.47
N SER A 154 25.14 -1.32 1.49
CA SER A 154 23.94 -2.15 1.53
C SER A 154 22.68 -1.27 1.50
N ALA A 155 21.54 -1.84 1.12
CA ALA A 155 20.25 -1.13 1.15
C ALA A 155 19.93 -0.61 2.56
N GLU A 156 20.29 -1.37 3.60
CA GLU A 156 20.11 -1.00 5.01
C GLU A 156 20.98 0.21 5.38
N GLU A 157 22.26 0.21 5.03
CA GLU A 157 23.16 1.34 5.30
C GLU A 157 22.70 2.61 4.57
N GLN A 158 22.20 2.49 3.33
CA GLN A 158 21.61 3.61 2.59
C GLN A 158 20.36 4.14 3.29
N HIS A 159 19.50 3.25 3.76
CA HIS A 159 18.30 3.61 4.51
C HIS A 159 18.64 4.33 5.81
N GLN A 160 19.55 3.78 6.61
CA GLN A 160 20.03 4.37 7.87
C GLN A 160 20.62 5.77 7.64
N LEU A 161 21.44 5.93 6.62
CA LEU A 161 22.02 7.22 6.26
C LEU A 161 20.94 8.25 5.86
N LEU A 162 19.98 7.85 5.04
CA LEU A 162 18.85 8.71 4.67
C LEU A 162 18.02 9.13 5.88
N MET A 163 17.78 8.22 6.81
CA MET A 163 17.05 8.50 8.03
C MET A 163 17.82 9.45 8.94
N GLN A 164 19.14 9.26 9.08
CA GLN A 164 19.99 10.16 9.85
C GLN A 164 20.00 11.59 9.27
N LEU A 165 20.20 11.72 7.97
CA LEU A 165 20.20 13.02 7.29
C LEU A 165 18.86 13.75 7.44
N ARG A 166 17.75 13.02 7.38
CA ARG A 166 16.42 13.58 7.61
C ARG A 166 16.22 14.03 9.05
N ARG A 167 16.75 13.30 10.04
CA ARG A 167 16.72 13.70 11.46
C ARG A 167 17.57 14.95 11.72
N GLU A 168 18.76 15.04 11.15
CA GLU A 168 19.64 16.19 11.29
C GLU A 168 19.03 17.47 10.71
N ASP A 169 18.29 17.34 9.60
CA ASP A 169 17.58 18.49 8.99
C ASP A 169 16.41 18.97 9.86
N LEU A 170 15.79 18.10 10.67
CA LEU A 170 14.70 18.43 11.60
C LEU A 170 15.07 19.51 12.64
N THR A 171 16.33 19.67 12.95
CA THR A 171 16.78 20.51 14.08
C THR A 171 17.17 21.92 13.68
N LYS A 172 17.25 22.24 12.37
CA LYS A 172 17.91 23.47 11.89
C LYS A 172 16.99 24.61 11.45
N ALA A 173 15.72 24.33 11.15
CA ALA A 173 14.79 25.37 10.71
C ALA A 173 13.51 25.39 11.56
N PRO A 174 12.95 26.58 11.86
CA PRO A 174 11.66 26.69 12.55
C PRO A 174 10.55 25.96 11.79
N GLN A 175 9.64 25.32 12.53
CA GLN A 175 8.53 24.54 12.01
C GLN A 175 7.71 25.31 10.96
N GLU A 176 7.32 26.55 11.27
CA GLU A 176 6.54 27.39 10.35
C GLU A 176 7.26 27.65 9.03
N LEU A 177 8.59 27.85 9.07
CA LEU A 177 9.38 28.07 7.87
C LEU A 177 9.40 26.82 7.00
N ARG A 178 9.55 25.63 7.59
CA ARG A 178 9.54 24.36 6.87
C ARG A 178 8.18 24.08 6.22
N VAL A 179 7.08 24.26 6.98
CA VAL A 179 5.72 24.14 6.46
C VAL A 179 5.51 25.09 5.28
N LYS A 180 5.96 26.33 5.40
CA LYS A 180 5.86 27.32 4.32
C LYS A 180 6.64 26.89 3.09
N GLN A 181 7.89 26.49 3.26
CA GLN A 181 8.76 26.06 2.15
C GLN A 181 8.19 24.86 1.40
N GLU A 182 7.72 23.83 2.13
CA GLU A 182 7.11 22.65 1.51
C GLU A 182 5.76 22.99 0.86
N ALA A 183 4.92 23.83 1.47
CA ALA A 183 3.69 24.29 0.84
C ALA A 183 3.96 25.05 -0.47
N ASP A 184 4.96 25.94 -0.49
CA ASP A 184 5.35 26.68 -1.70
C ASP A 184 5.86 25.72 -2.81
N ARG A 185 6.65 24.71 -2.45
CA ARG A 185 7.12 23.65 -3.35
C ARG A 185 5.96 22.86 -3.94
N ILE A 186 5.06 22.35 -3.09
CA ILE A 186 3.89 21.58 -3.51
C ILE A 186 2.93 22.43 -4.36
N ASN A 187 2.73 23.71 -4.01
CA ASN A 187 1.96 24.64 -4.82
C ASN A 187 2.53 24.81 -6.23
N SER A 188 3.86 24.86 -6.35
CA SER A 188 4.52 24.90 -7.66
C SER A 188 4.25 23.63 -8.49
N LEU A 189 4.31 22.45 -7.87
CA LEU A 189 3.95 21.18 -8.52
C LEU A 189 2.48 21.13 -8.92
N VAL A 190 1.57 21.60 -8.06
CA VAL A 190 0.14 21.66 -8.38
C VAL A 190 -0.11 22.57 -9.59
N LYS A 191 0.52 23.74 -9.65
CA LYS A 191 0.43 24.64 -10.79
C LYS A 191 0.97 24.03 -12.07
N LEU A 192 2.07 23.29 -11.99
CA LEU A 192 2.64 22.57 -13.15
C LEU A 192 1.70 21.44 -13.62
N ALA A 193 1.08 20.68 -12.69
CA ALA A 193 0.24 19.53 -12.98
C ALA A 193 -1.20 19.88 -13.41
N ALA A 194 -1.73 21.02 -12.96
CA ALA A 194 -3.11 21.43 -13.18
C ALA A 194 -3.54 21.48 -14.66
N PRO A 195 -2.73 22.02 -15.62
CA PRO A 195 -3.10 22.03 -17.05
C PRO A 195 -3.27 20.62 -17.65
N TYR A 196 -2.75 19.60 -16.98
CA TYR A 196 -2.84 18.19 -17.38
C TYR A 196 -3.98 17.45 -16.68
N GLY A 197 -4.77 18.12 -15.84
CA GLY A 197 -5.85 17.52 -15.04
C GLY A 197 -5.34 16.58 -13.94
N ILE A 198 -4.07 16.72 -13.55
CA ILE A 198 -3.38 15.82 -12.62
C ILE A 198 -3.37 16.42 -11.22
N LYS A 199 -3.70 15.58 -10.24
CA LYS A 199 -3.79 15.94 -8.81
C LYS A 199 -2.56 15.45 -8.05
N VAL A 200 -2.29 16.10 -6.91
CA VAL A 200 -1.17 15.79 -6.04
C VAL A 200 -1.66 15.17 -4.73
N ALA A 201 -0.88 14.26 -4.16
CA ALA A 201 -1.04 13.82 -2.78
C ALA A 201 0.33 13.68 -2.11
N LEU A 202 0.41 14.08 -0.84
CA LEU A 202 1.60 13.95 -0.03
C LEU A 202 1.71 12.51 0.44
N TYR A 203 2.88 11.90 0.23
CA TYR A 203 3.15 10.52 0.63
C TYR A 203 3.99 10.51 1.91
N ASN A 204 3.51 9.87 2.96
CA ASN A 204 4.16 9.85 4.27
C ASN A 204 5.48 9.04 4.32
N HIS A 205 6.39 9.35 3.40
CA HIS A 205 7.67 8.66 3.32
C HIS A 205 8.68 9.27 4.27
N ASN A 206 8.83 8.70 5.44
CA ASN A 206 9.83 8.93 6.47
C ASN A 206 10.29 10.39 6.74
N GLY A 207 10.83 10.62 7.92
CA GLY A 207 11.37 11.91 8.36
C GLY A 207 10.28 12.98 8.55
N TRP A 208 10.68 14.22 8.69
CA TRP A 208 9.79 15.35 9.01
C TRP A 208 8.60 15.46 8.03
N PHE A 209 8.85 15.35 6.73
CA PHE A 209 7.78 15.42 5.72
C PHE A 209 6.78 14.26 5.83
N GLY A 210 7.23 13.08 6.28
CA GLY A 210 6.39 11.90 6.43
C GLY A 210 5.49 11.95 7.65
N MET A 211 5.77 12.80 8.63
CA MET A 211 4.95 12.92 9.84
C MET A 211 3.60 13.55 9.53
N MET A 212 2.53 12.97 10.05
CA MET A 212 1.17 13.34 9.69
C MET A 212 0.82 14.77 10.09
N ASP A 213 1.24 15.22 11.26
CA ASP A 213 1.03 16.61 11.71
C ASP A 213 1.64 17.61 10.75
N ASN A 214 2.82 17.31 10.21
CA ASN A 214 3.48 18.16 9.23
C ASN A 214 2.75 18.13 7.87
N GLN A 215 2.29 16.97 7.42
CA GLN A 215 1.52 16.88 6.18
C GLN A 215 0.19 17.61 6.29
N VAL A 216 -0.51 17.48 7.40
CA VAL A 216 -1.75 18.24 7.66
C VAL A 216 -1.46 19.73 7.65
N ALA A 217 -0.40 20.20 8.35
CA ALA A 217 -0.02 21.60 8.36
C ALA A 217 0.32 22.14 6.95
N ILE A 218 1.00 21.34 6.12
CA ILE A 218 1.28 21.69 4.71
C ILE A 218 -0.02 21.81 3.93
N VAL A 219 -0.95 20.84 4.04
CA VAL A 219 -2.23 20.87 3.31
C VAL A 219 -3.09 22.06 3.76
N GLU A 220 -3.15 22.34 5.07
CA GLU A 220 -3.87 23.51 5.58
C GLU A 220 -3.24 24.82 5.07
N ARG A 221 -1.93 24.91 5.01
CA ARG A 221 -1.25 26.05 4.40
C ARG A 221 -1.57 26.21 2.92
N LEU A 222 -1.62 25.11 2.18
CA LEU A 222 -2.02 25.11 0.76
C LEU A 222 -3.47 25.61 0.58
N LYS A 223 -4.41 25.20 1.45
CA LYS A 223 -5.79 25.71 1.44
C LYS A 223 -5.84 27.23 1.66
N GLN A 224 -5.03 27.76 2.55
CA GLN A 224 -4.90 29.22 2.75
C GLN A 224 -4.41 29.95 1.48
N LEU A 225 -3.63 29.24 0.64
CA LEU A 225 -3.18 29.74 -0.68
C LEU A 225 -4.20 29.49 -1.81
N GLY A 226 -5.40 28.99 -1.49
CA GLY A 226 -6.44 28.67 -2.46
C GLY A 226 -6.30 27.31 -3.16
N VAL A 227 -5.38 26.47 -2.69
CA VAL A 227 -5.15 25.10 -3.23
C VAL A 227 -5.87 24.09 -2.35
N THR A 228 -6.99 23.55 -2.82
CA THR A 228 -7.90 22.73 -2.02
C THR A 228 -7.88 21.23 -2.39
N ASP A 229 -7.18 20.84 -3.45
CA ASP A 229 -7.26 19.49 -4.03
C ASP A 229 -5.94 18.70 -3.85
N VAL A 230 -5.26 18.93 -2.74
CA VAL A 230 -4.09 18.15 -2.33
C VAL A 230 -4.51 17.19 -1.23
N GLY A 231 -4.28 15.89 -1.46
CA GLY A 231 -4.58 14.84 -0.49
C GLY A 231 -3.34 14.29 0.22
N ILE A 232 -3.55 13.30 1.06
CA ILE A 232 -2.50 12.54 1.75
C ILE A 232 -2.61 11.07 1.37
N VAL A 233 -1.49 10.42 1.14
CA VAL A 233 -1.37 8.96 1.04
C VAL A 233 -0.78 8.46 2.34
N TYR A 234 -1.55 7.68 3.08
CA TYR A 234 -1.12 7.13 4.35
C TYR A 234 -0.63 5.70 4.16
N ASN A 235 0.66 5.47 4.40
CA ASN A 235 1.28 4.16 4.30
C ASN A 235 1.61 3.63 5.69
N PHE A 236 1.11 2.45 6.01
CA PHE A 236 1.31 1.80 7.31
C PHE A 236 2.79 1.59 7.62
N SER A 237 3.59 1.13 6.66
CA SER A 237 5.01 0.85 6.90
C SER A 237 5.82 2.09 7.32
N HIS A 238 5.40 3.26 6.88
CA HIS A 238 6.07 4.53 7.23
C HIS A 238 5.52 5.17 8.51
N ALA A 239 4.33 4.74 8.92
CA ALA A 239 3.68 5.26 10.11
C ALA A 239 4.32 4.77 11.42
N ARG A 240 5.06 3.67 11.38
CA ARG A 240 5.71 3.07 12.56
C ARG A 240 6.59 4.06 13.33
N ASP A 241 7.33 4.92 12.61
CA ASP A 241 8.21 5.92 13.22
C ASP A 241 7.42 7.02 13.95
N GLU A 242 6.16 7.23 13.59
CA GLU A 242 5.25 8.22 14.18
C GLU A 242 4.42 7.62 15.31
N LEU A 243 3.98 6.39 15.13
CA LEU A 243 3.19 5.67 16.12
C LEU A 243 4.07 5.16 17.28
N HIS A 244 5.38 5.14 17.09
CA HIS A 244 6.35 4.50 17.97
C HIS A 244 5.86 3.12 18.39
N ASP A 245 5.92 2.52 19.41
CA ASP A 245 5.34 1.21 19.78
C ASP A 245 3.84 1.30 20.13
N ASP A 246 3.22 2.44 19.88
CA ASP A 246 1.89 2.74 20.42
C ASP A 246 0.85 2.94 19.31
N THR A 247 0.44 1.81 18.70
CA THR A 247 -0.71 1.77 17.79
C THR A 247 -2.04 2.15 18.48
N LEU A 248 -2.05 2.26 19.80
CA LEU A 248 -3.21 2.70 20.56
C LEU A 248 -3.61 4.14 20.22
N ASN A 249 -2.68 4.95 19.73
CA ASN A 249 -2.93 6.32 19.29
C ASN A 249 -3.49 6.42 17.87
N PHE A 250 -3.52 5.33 17.08
CA PHE A 250 -4.00 5.38 15.72
C PHE A 250 -5.44 5.90 15.56
N PRO A 251 -6.42 5.58 16.43
CA PRO A 251 -7.77 6.13 16.33
C PRO A 251 -7.82 7.67 16.42
N GLU A 252 -6.98 8.27 17.26
CA GLU A 252 -6.89 9.73 17.40
C GLU A 252 -6.17 10.35 16.19
N LEU A 253 -5.07 9.76 15.77
CA LEU A 253 -4.37 10.16 14.55
C LEU A 253 -5.33 10.10 13.35
N TRP A 254 -6.08 9.01 13.21
CA TRP A 254 -7.01 8.83 12.10
C TRP A 254 -8.12 9.88 12.06
N LYS A 255 -8.65 10.31 13.19
CA LYS A 255 -9.62 11.42 13.24
C LYS A 255 -9.06 12.69 12.63
N THR A 256 -7.79 12.99 12.91
CA THR A 256 -7.11 14.19 12.41
C THR A 256 -6.85 14.11 10.91
N ILE A 257 -6.34 12.98 10.42
CA ILE A 257 -5.88 12.86 9.03
C ILE A 257 -6.96 12.43 8.04
N LYS A 258 -8.00 11.72 8.49
CA LYS A 258 -9.06 11.16 7.64
C LYS A 258 -9.61 12.16 6.60
N PRO A 259 -9.85 13.45 6.90
CA PRO A 259 -10.38 14.42 5.92
C PRO A 259 -9.47 14.65 4.72
N TYR A 260 -8.20 14.31 4.83
CA TYR A 260 -7.16 14.55 3.81
C TYR A 260 -6.73 13.29 3.10
N VAL A 261 -6.96 12.11 3.70
CA VAL A 261 -6.46 10.84 3.16
C VAL A 261 -7.25 10.43 1.93
N VAL A 262 -6.53 10.21 0.83
CA VAL A 262 -7.09 9.77 -0.47
C VAL A 262 -6.75 8.32 -0.81
N THR A 263 -5.69 7.79 -0.22
CA THR A 263 -5.26 6.39 -0.37
C THR A 263 -4.61 5.92 0.92
N VAL A 264 -4.86 4.68 1.30
CA VAL A 264 -4.16 4.01 2.39
C VAL A 264 -3.37 2.85 1.78
N ASN A 265 -2.08 2.79 2.06
CA ASN A 265 -1.25 1.64 1.68
C ASN A 265 -1.05 0.76 2.91
N ILE A 266 -1.42 -0.52 2.80
CA ILE A 266 -1.41 -1.46 3.93
C ILE A 266 -0.30 -2.49 3.79
N THR A 267 0.22 -2.89 4.93
CA THR A 267 1.12 -4.02 5.14
C THR A 267 0.88 -4.57 6.54
N GLY A 268 1.31 -5.78 6.81
CA GLY A 268 1.43 -6.25 8.19
C GLY A 268 2.65 -5.60 8.84
N MET A 269 2.52 -5.22 10.11
CA MET A 269 3.59 -4.59 10.88
C MET A 269 3.70 -5.25 12.24
N GLN A 270 4.93 -5.60 12.62
CA GLN A 270 5.24 -6.02 13.98
C GLN A 270 5.62 -4.84 14.86
N THR A 271 5.49 -5.02 16.17
CA THR A 271 5.84 -3.99 17.15
C THR A 271 7.31 -3.57 17.07
N ASP A 272 8.22 -4.47 16.68
CA ASP A 272 9.63 -4.17 16.45
C ASP A 272 9.92 -3.44 15.14
N GLY A 273 8.89 -3.24 14.31
CA GLY A 273 8.96 -2.52 13.04
C GLY A 273 9.20 -3.40 11.82
N ASP A 274 9.27 -4.72 12.00
CA ASP A 274 9.40 -5.64 10.86
C ASP A 274 8.13 -5.64 10.01
N LEU A 275 8.34 -5.62 8.69
CA LEU A 275 7.25 -5.71 7.71
C LEU A 275 6.94 -7.17 7.41
N VAL A 276 5.69 -7.53 7.57
CA VAL A 276 5.17 -8.87 7.36
C VAL A 276 3.97 -8.86 6.41
N TYR A 277 3.48 -10.02 6.04
CA TYR A 277 2.24 -10.07 5.25
C TYR A 277 1.04 -9.60 6.11
N PRO A 278 0.02 -8.97 5.52
CA PRO A 278 -1.22 -8.68 6.23
C PRO A 278 -1.72 -9.94 6.94
N SER A 279 -2.25 -9.80 8.12
CA SER A 279 -2.64 -10.81 9.12
C SER A 279 -1.51 -11.39 9.97
N GLN A 280 -0.25 -11.11 9.68
CA GLN A 280 0.87 -11.56 10.50
C GLN A 280 1.39 -10.48 11.47
N GLY A 281 0.95 -9.24 11.32
CA GLY A 281 1.39 -8.13 12.18
C GLY A 281 0.56 -8.01 13.44
N ASP A 282 1.03 -7.14 14.33
CA ASP A 282 0.43 -6.89 15.64
C ASP A 282 -0.62 -5.76 15.61
N SER A 283 -0.64 -4.95 14.56
CA SER A 283 -1.31 -3.64 14.58
C SER A 283 -2.30 -3.40 13.46
N GLU A 284 -2.05 -3.96 12.27
CA GLU A 284 -2.82 -3.62 11.07
C GLU A 284 -4.31 -3.96 11.19
N PHE A 285 -4.68 -5.00 11.95
CA PHE A 285 -6.09 -5.36 12.14
C PHE A 285 -6.88 -4.23 12.82
N ASP A 286 -6.32 -3.67 13.89
CA ASP A 286 -6.98 -2.59 14.64
C ASP A 286 -6.99 -1.28 13.86
N MET A 287 -5.94 -1.01 13.08
CA MET A 287 -5.88 0.13 12.18
C MET A 287 -6.92 0.00 11.07
N MET A 288 -7.02 -1.15 10.41
CA MET A 288 -8.03 -1.44 9.40
C MET A 288 -9.45 -1.32 9.95
N ARG A 289 -9.70 -1.85 11.15
CA ARG A 289 -10.97 -1.73 11.86
C ARG A 289 -11.37 -0.27 12.12
N THR A 290 -10.41 0.55 12.52
CA THR A 290 -10.60 1.99 12.75
C THR A 290 -10.97 2.70 11.46
N ILE A 291 -10.25 2.42 10.37
CA ILE A 291 -10.52 2.99 9.04
C ILE A 291 -11.91 2.61 8.56
N GLU A 292 -12.28 1.33 8.63
CA GLU A 292 -13.58 0.84 8.16
C GLU A 292 -14.75 1.47 8.95
N ARG A 293 -14.65 1.47 10.28
CA ARG A 293 -15.68 2.05 11.17
C ARG A 293 -15.83 3.56 10.99
N SER A 294 -14.78 4.23 10.55
CA SER A 294 -14.83 5.66 10.28
C SER A 294 -15.70 6.03 9.07
N GLY A 295 -16.08 5.05 8.26
CA GLY A 295 -16.81 5.27 7.01
C GLY A 295 -15.96 5.89 5.88
N TRP A 296 -14.62 5.90 6.02
CA TRP A 296 -13.72 6.35 4.95
C TRP A 296 -13.89 5.48 3.70
N ARG A 297 -13.78 6.13 2.53
CA ARG A 297 -13.89 5.47 1.22
C ARG A 297 -12.80 6.02 0.31
N GLY A 298 -11.80 5.23 0.08
CA GLY A 298 -10.69 5.53 -0.82
C GLY A 298 -10.06 4.24 -1.32
N HIS A 299 -9.05 4.35 -2.12
CA HIS A 299 -8.32 3.19 -2.61
C HIS A 299 -7.35 2.63 -1.55
N VAL A 300 -7.16 1.31 -1.59
CA VAL A 300 -6.25 0.60 -0.70
C VAL A 300 -5.09 0.02 -1.51
N GLY A 301 -3.87 0.48 -1.23
CA GLY A 301 -2.65 -0.03 -1.84
C GLY A 301 -2.11 -1.25 -1.11
N LEU A 302 -1.63 -2.23 -1.87
CA LEU A 302 -0.85 -3.37 -1.39
C LEU A 302 0.60 -3.20 -1.84
N ILE A 303 1.53 -3.20 -0.89
CA ILE A 303 2.93 -2.87 -1.13
C ILE A 303 3.76 -4.14 -1.24
N ALA A 304 4.37 -4.39 -2.40
CA ALA A 304 5.27 -5.54 -2.58
C ALA A 304 6.69 -5.28 -2.03
N GLU A 305 6.81 -4.64 -0.87
CA GLU A 305 8.07 -4.08 -0.34
C GLU A 305 9.03 -5.12 0.27
N LYS A 306 8.58 -6.35 0.51
CA LYS A 306 9.43 -7.38 1.15
C LYS A 306 10.60 -7.84 0.27
N GLY A 307 10.63 -7.44 -1.00
CA GLY A 307 11.61 -7.94 -1.96
C GLY A 307 11.27 -9.35 -2.46
N GLY A 308 12.13 -9.90 -3.32
CA GLY A 308 11.89 -11.19 -3.93
C GLY A 308 10.96 -11.13 -5.14
N ASP A 309 10.15 -12.15 -5.37
CA ASP A 309 9.19 -12.20 -6.48
C ASP A 309 7.94 -11.39 -6.13
N ALA A 310 7.71 -10.29 -6.83
CA ALA A 310 6.55 -9.42 -6.61
C ALA A 310 5.20 -10.17 -6.77
N GLU A 311 5.10 -11.16 -7.67
CA GLU A 311 3.89 -11.98 -7.82
C GLU A 311 3.60 -12.79 -6.54
N MET A 312 4.62 -13.43 -5.99
CA MET A 312 4.47 -14.22 -4.77
C MET A 312 4.13 -13.30 -3.58
N THR A 313 4.80 -12.18 -3.47
CA THR A 313 4.55 -11.19 -2.41
C THR A 313 3.12 -10.67 -2.48
N LEU A 314 2.65 -10.18 -3.63
CA LEU A 314 1.28 -9.69 -3.78
C LEU A 314 0.24 -10.79 -3.53
N ARG A 315 0.49 -12.02 -3.95
CA ARG A 315 -0.40 -13.16 -3.69
C ARG A 315 -0.56 -13.39 -2.19
N ASN A 316 0.53 -13.37 -1.43
CA ASN A 316 0.48 -13.53 0.02
C ASN A 316 -0.23 -12.34 0.69
N TYR A 317 -0.02 -11.11 0.18
CA TYR A 317 -0.75 -9.94 0.65
C TYR A 317 -2.25 -10.08 0.46
N LEU A 318 -2.70 -10.57 -0.71
CA LEU A 318 -4.12 -10.83 -0.98
C LEU A 318 -4.69 -11.87 -0.02
N VAL A 319 -3.96 -12.97 0.20
CA VAL A 319 -4.39 -14.04 1.12
C VAL A 319 -4.57 -13.51 2.54
N GLY A 320 -3.61 -12.76 3.06
CA GLY A 320 -3.70 -12.18 4.40
C GLY A 320 -4.80 -11.13 4.51
N LEU A 321 -4.95 -10.27 3.49
CA LEU A 321 -6.00 -9.25 3.45
C LEU A 321 -7.40 -9.87 3.40
N ASP A 322 -7.61 -10.91 2.59
CA ASP A 322 -8.90 -11.59 2.49
C ASP A 322 -9.31 -12.18 3.84
N TRP A 323 -8.38 -12.80 4.55
CA TRP A 323 -8.61 -13.31 5.89
C TRP A 323 -8.97 -12.18 6.88
N LEU A 324 -8.20 -11.09 6.90
CA LEU A 324 -8.48 -9.92 7.75
C LEU A 324 -9.83 -9.29 7.43
N ALA A 325 -10.19 -9.18 6.16
CA ALA A 325 -11.48 -8.60 5.74
C ALA A 325 -12.68 -9.43 6.22
N VAL A 326 -12.54 -10.76 6.29
CA VAL A 326 -13.56 -11.65 6.87
C VAL A 326 -13.62 -11.47 8.38
N GLU A 327 -12.49 -11.47 9.08
CA GLU A 327 -12.41 -11.29 10.53
C GLU A 327 -12.93 -9.92 10.98
N LEU A 328 -12.75 -8.87 10.18
CA LEU A 328 -13.29 -7.53 10.50
C LEU A 328 -14.82 -7.51 10.49
N LYS A 329 -15.46 -8.25 9.58
CA LYS A 329 -16.92 -8.31 9.43
C LYS A 329 -17.54 -9.35 10.36
N HIS A 330 -16.92 -10.49 10.49
CA HIS A 330 -17.41 -11.67 11.17
C HIS A 330 -16.30 -12.32 12.00
N PRO A 331 -16.02 -11.83 13.22
CA PRO A 331 -14.94 -12.36 14.06
C PRO A 331 -15.04 -13.87 14.25
N GLY A 332 -13.96 -14.58 14.00
CA GLY A 332 -13.86 -16.03 14.06
C GLY A 332 -14.33 -16.77 12.80
N ALA A 333 -14.76 -16.06 11.75
CA ALA A 333 -15.24 -16.68 10.51
C ALA A 333 -14.17 -16.87 9.44
N GLY A 334 -12.97 -16.29 9.60
CA GLY A 334 -11.87 -16.42 8.64
C GLY A 334 -11.29 -17.83 8.53
N GLY A 335 -11.63 -18.72 9.46
CA GLY A 335 -11.12 -20.08 9.52
C GLY A 335 -9.67 -20.12 10.01
N PRO A 336 -8.89 -21.16 9.66
CA PRO A 336 -7.49 -21.25 10.06
C PRO A 336 -6.71 -20.04 9.58
N HIS A 337 -5.79 -19.56 10.43
CA HIS A 337 -4.90 -18.45 10.04
C HIS A 337 -4.12 -18.81 8.77
N PRO A 338 -4.03 -17.92 7.77
CA PRO A 338 -3.47 -18.26 6.46
C PRO A 338 -1.96 -18.52 6.49
N PHE A 339 -1.28 -17.98 7.51
CA PHE A 339 0.16 -18.14 7.67
C PHE A 339 0.48 -18.80 9.01
N PRO A 340 1.55 -19.62 9.09
CA PRO A 340 2.02 -20.11 10.38
C PRO A 340 2.38 -18.95 11.29
N VAL A 341 1.79 -18.89 12.47
CA VAL A 341 2.21 -17.95 13.52
C VAL A 341 3.24 -18.68 14.38
N VAL A 342 4.50 -18.44 14.12
CA VAL A 342 5.59 -18.96 14.96
C VAL A 342 5.98 -17.87 15.93
N ARG A 343 5.71 -18.09 17.20
CA ARG A 343 6.18 -17.22 18.29
C ARG A 343 7.45 -17.80 18.87
N ASP A 344 8.46 -16.96 19.09
CA ASP A 344 9.64 -17.34 19.83
C ASP A 344 9.33 -17.51 21.34
N ALA A 345 10.32 -17.97 22.12
CA ALA A 345 10.17 -18.17 23.56
C ALA A 345 9.87 -16.86 24.33
N SER A 346 10.05 -15.67 23.70
CA SER A 346 9.71 -14.36 24.27
C SER A 346 8.30 -13.91 23.86
N GLY A 347 7.57 -14.70 23.06
CA GLY A 347 6.26 -14.36 22.52
C GLY A 347 6.32 -13.54 21.23
N ARG A 348 7.52 -13.24 20.71
CA ARG A 348 7.70 -12.57 19.43
C ARG A 348 7.45 -13.53 18.27
N HIS A 349 6.94 -12.97 17.18
CA HIS A 349 6.72 -13.75 15.97
C HIS A 349 8.06 -14.03 15.27
N ASN A 350 8.41 -15.29 15.08
CA ASN A 350 9.50 -15.72 14.18
C ASN A 350 8.89 -16.20 12.87
N TYR A 351 9.26 -15.58 11.78
CA TYR A 351 8.84 -15.93 10.42
C TYR A 351 9.95 -16.61 9.66
#